data_e1871eef8464c0778a887745b8009595
#
_entry.id   e1871eef8464c0778a887745b8009595
#
_cell.length_a   1.000
_cell.length_b   1.000
_cell.length_c   1.000
_cell.angle_alpha   90.00
_cell.angle_beta   90.00
_cell.angle_gamma   90.00
#
_symmetry.space_group_name_H-M   'P 1'
#
loop_
_entity.id
_entity.type
_entity.pdbx_description
1 polymer ?
#
loop_
_entity_poly.entity_id
_entity_poly.type
_entity_poly.pdbx_seq_one_letter_code
_entity_poly.pdbx_strand_id
1 'polypeptide(L)'
;MKLSLSVVKQWTVAAAAICGLFAVTAPTARAITCEVTPREIPITLSYHGAKLTITGQTAPDDDLILKISSEPHDTAMKYYGKVGGLVWMKKGGLEFKGVPGVYLVNTTADLSLILSETERDQYQLGYDAMAKATKIEDNKGLPAERKWFDEFTRFKEKEMIYKIQQGTITRRHGEKGNTFEIVVNWPYQAPPGIYNIDLLAVNNGKVVDKTATTFEVKRVGVIAALSKMAVDQAALYGIMSVLIALAAGSAVGAIFKKGGGSH
;
A
#
# COMPACT_ATOMS: atom_id res chain seq x y z
N MET A 1 2.99 63.60 -48.68
CA MET A 1 1.99 62.54 -48.74
C MET A 1 1.52 62.29 -47.31
N LYS A 2 0.38 62.89 -46.91
CA LYS A 2 -0.17 62.82 -45.52
C LYS A 2 -1.14 61.60 -45.41
N LEU A 3 -0.70 60.58 -44.79
CA LEU A 3 -1.60 59.48 -44.45
C LEU A 3 -2.54 59.94 -43.31
N SER A 4 -3.84 59.79 -43.57
CA SER A 4 -4.91 60.29 -42.72
C SER A 4 -4.94 59.54 -41.38
N LEU A 5 -4.99 60.31 -40.30
CA LEU A 5 -5.05 59.82 -38.90
C LEU A 5 -6.26 58.92 -38.62
N SER A 6 -7.25 58.87 -39.49
CA SER A 6 -8.51 58.07 -39.34
C SER A 6 -8.29 56.59 -39.61
N VAL A 7 -7.35 56.20 -40.46
CA VAL A 7 -7.08 54.78 -40.80
C VAL A 7 -6.33 54.07 -39.67
N VAL A 8 -5.43 54.77 -38.98
CA VAL A 8 -4.68 54.22 -37.85
C VAL A 8 -5.60 53.90 -36.64
N LYS A 9 -6.64 54.72 -36.44
CA LYS A 9 -7.59 54.53 -35.32
C LYS A 9 -8.54 53.35 -35.53
N GLN A 10 -8.85 52.98 -36.76
CA GLN A 10 -9.69 51.80 -37.07
C GLN A 10 -8.93 50.49 -36.90
N TRP A 11 -7.63 50.45 -37.13
CA TRP A 11 -6.84 49.23 -36.98
C TRP A 11 -6.48 48.93 -35.51
N THR A 12 -6.39 49.94 -34.65
CA THR A 12 -6.15 49.76 -33.22
C THR A 12 -7.38 49.22 -32.50
N VAL A 13 -8.59 49.56 -32.92
CA VAL A 13 -9.84 49.05 -32.36
C VAL A 13 -10.08 47.61 -32.81
N ALA A 14 -9.73 47.21 -34.01
CA ALA A 14 -9.85 45.84 -34.50
C ALA A 14 -8.85 44.89 -33.82
N ALA A 15 -7.64 45.35 -33.52
CA ALA A 15 -6.63 44.55 -32.79
C ALA A 15 -7.02 44.31 -31.31
N ALA A 16 -7.68 45.28 -30.65
CA ALA A 16 -8.15 45.14 -29.28
C ALA A 16 -9.37 44.19 -29.16
N ALA A 17 -10.20 44.10 -30.20
CA ALA A 17 -11.36 43.19 -30.20
C ALA A 17 -10.99 41.71 -30.43
N ILE A 18 -9.87 41.42 -31.09
CA ILE A 18 -9.36 40.07 -31.32
C ILE A 18 -8.64 39.48 -30.08
N CYS A 19 -8.01 40.34 -29.23
CA CYS A 19 -7.40 39.89 -27.98
C CYS A 19 -8.41 39.54 -26.86
N GLY A 20 -9.66 39.96 -26.99
CA GLY A 20 -10.69 39.75 -25.95
C GLY A 20 -11.46 38.41 -26.04
N LEU A 21 -11.26 37.59 -27.12
CA LEU A 21 -12.07 36.38 -27.33
C LEU A 21 -11.33 35.06 -27.01
N PHE A 22 -10.07 35.13 -26.59
CA PHE A 22 -9.41 33.99 -25.96
C PHE A 22 -9.59 34.08 -24.42
N ALA A 23 -10.84 34.04 -23.95
CA ALA A 23 -11.11 33.53 -22.61
C ALA A 23 -10.71 32.07 -22.61
N VAL A 24 -9.43 31.81 -22.32
CA VAL A 24 -8.92 30.50 -21.97
C VAL A 24 -9.75 30.08 -20.77
N THR A 25 -10.76 29.23 -20.98
CA THR A 25 -11.37 28.47 -19.91
C THR A 25 -10.26 27.60 -19.36
N ALA A 26 -9.53 28.12 -18.35
CA ALA A 26 -8.62 27.30 -17.58
C ALA A 26 -9.43 26.10 -17.08
N PRO A 27 -9.04 24.85 -17.37
CA PRO A 27 -9.70 23.71 -16.78
C PRO A 27 -9.62 23.93 -15.28
N THR A 28 -10.76 23.94 -14.59
CA THR A 28 -10.81 23.93 -13.13
C THR A 28 -9.96 22.74 -12.71
N ALA A 29 -8.81 23.01 -12.12
CA ALA A 29 -7.94 21.95 -11.62
C ALA A 29 -8.79 21.14 -10.60
N ARG A 30 -9.13 19.93 -10.97
CA ARG A 30 -9.82 18.97 -10.09
C ARG A 30 -8.79 18.45 -9.10
N ALA A 31 -8.44 19.27 -8.09
CA ALA A 31 -7.45 18.86 -7.11
C ALA A 31 -8.08 17.86 -6.14
N ILE A 32 -7.74 16.60 -6.29
CA ILE A 32 -8.03 15.57 -5.27
C ILE A 32 -7.08 15.76 -4.09
N THR A 33 -7.61 15.72 -2.87
CA THR A 33 -6.82 15.77 -1.64
C THR A 33 -6.88 14.47 -0.88
N CYS A 34 -5.84 14.16 -0.14
CA CYS A 34 -5.73 12.93 0.64
C CYS A 34 -5.01 13.20 1.97
N GLU A 35 -5.69 12.96 3.08
CA GLU A 35 -5.13 13.01 4.42
C GLU A 35 -5.27 11.65 5.09
N VAL A 36 -4.21 11.21 5.77
CA VAL A 36 -4.20 9.93 6.51
C VAL A 36 -4.07 10.18 8.00
N THR A 37 -4.87 9.47 8.79
CA THR A 37 -4.83 9.52 10.24
C THR A 37 -4.93 8.09 10.81
N PRO A 38 -4.00 7.67 11.68
CA PRO A 38 -2.77 8.35 12.09
C PRO A 38 -1.68 8.28 11.01
N ARG A 39 -0.71 9.19 11.04
CA ARG A 39 0.48 9.15 10.17
C ARG A 39 1.55 8.18 10.64
N GLU A 40 1.47 7.76 11.89
CA GLU A 40 2.38 6.77 12.50
C GLU A 40 1.58 5.71 13.23
N ILE A 41 1.90 4.44 12.97
CA ILE A 41 1.33 3.29 13.67
C ILE A 41 2.41 2.70 14.57
N PRO A 42 2.28 2.81 15.89
CA PRO A 42 3.26 2.25 16.82
C PRO A 42 3.01 0.74 17.04
N ILE A 43 4.02 -0.08 16.79
CA ILE A 43 4.01 -1.49 17.17
C ILE A 43 4.51 -1.62 18.61
N THR A 44 3.59 -1.90 19.52
CA THR A 44 3.82 -2.18 20.93
C THR A 44 3.72 -3.67 21.23
N LEU A 45 4.01 -4.10 22.47
CA LEU A 45 3.83 -5.51 22.90
C LEU A 45 2.39 -6.02 22.75
N SER A 46 1.40 -5.14 22.86
CA SER A 46 -0.03 -5.47 22.73
C SER A 46 -0.61 -5.07 21.37
N TYR A 47 0.22 -4.95 20.33
CA TYR A 47 -0.24 -4.54 19.01
C TYR A 47 -1.05 -5.66 18.32
N HIS A 48 -2.26 -5.34 17.89
CA HIS A 48 -3.17 -6.27 17.19
C HIS A 48 -3.69 -5.70 15.85
N GLY A 49 -2.98 -4.75 15.28
CA GLY A 49 -3.41 -3.98 14.11
C GLY A 49 -3.84 -2.57 14.47
N ALA A 50 -4.21 -1.79 13.47
CA ALA A 50 -4.64 -0.40 13.64
C ALA A 50 -5.78 -0.06 12.67
N LYS A 51 -6.47 1.05 12.94
CA LYS A 51 -7.38 1.65 11.96
C LYS A 51 -6.70 2.86 11.34
N LEU A 52 -6.69 2.91 10.02
CA LEU A 52 -6.31 4.07 9.23
C LEU A 52 -7.58 4.70 8.69
N THR A 53 -7.75 5.99 8.91
CA THR A 53 -8.80 6.77 8.28
C THR A 53 -8.17 7.66 7.24
N ILE A 54 -8.61 7.53 6.00
CA ILE A 54 -8.17 8.35 4.88
C ILE A 54 -9.36 9.21 4.46
N THR A 55 -9.15 10.52 4.47
CA THR A 55 -10.17 11.51 4.13
C THR A 55 -9.65 12.47 3.08
N GLY A 56 -10.55 13.11 2.36
CA GLY A 56 -10.17 14.14 1.39
C GLY A 56 -11.35 14.68 0.61
N GLN A 57 -11.03 15.42 -0.44
CA GLN A 57 -12.01 16.02 -1.36
C GLN A 57 -11.84 15.42 -2.75
N THR A 58 -12.93 15.31 -3.48
CA THR A 58 -12.98 14.80 -4.86
C THR A 58 -14.03 15.52 -5.68
N ALA A 59 -13.95 15.43 -6.99
CA ALA A 59 -15.01 15.90 -7.87
C ALA A 59 -16.27 15.01 -7.75
N PRO A 60 -17.47 15.55 -8.06
CA PRO A 60 -18.74 14.84 -7.85
C PRO A 60 -18.87 13.52 -8.57
N ASP A 61 -18.38 13.44 -9.80
CA ASP A 61 -18.63 12.32 -10.72
C ASP A 61 -17.47 11.35 -10.85
N ASP A 62 -16.37 11.58 -10.10
CA ASP A 62 -15.20 10.75 -10.20
C ASP A 62 -15.32 9.51 -9.29
N ASP A 63 -14.99 8.35 -9.83
CA ASP A 63 -14.73 7.16 -9.03
C ASP A 63 -13.37 7.27 -8.38
N LEU A 64 -13.23 6.62 -7.23
CA LEU A 64 -12.01 6.66 -6.44
C LEU A 64 -11.38 5.28 -6.30
N ILE A 65 -10.06 5.24 -6.42
CA ILE A 65 -9.24 4.07 -6.15
C ILE A 65 -8.17 4.47 -5.16
N LEU A 66 -8.17 3.84 -4.00
CA LEU A 66 -7.13 3.94 -2.99
C LEU A 66 -6.25 2.71 -3.06
N LYS A 67 -4.96 2.88 -3.30
CA LYS A 67 -3.95 1.82 -3.23
C LYS A 67 -2.98 2.12 -2.10
N ILE A 68 -2.81 1.18 -1.17
CA ILE A 68 -1.79 1.22 -0.13
C ILE A 68 -0.79 0.12 -0.42
N SER A 69 0.48 0.47 -0.53
CA SER A 69 1.53 -0.50 -0.83
C SER A 69 2.84 -0.16 -0.11
N SER A 70 3.61 -1.19 0.21
CA SER A 70 5.03 -1.00 0.55
C SER A 70 5.86 -0.81 -0.72
N GLU A 71 7.11 -0.40 -0.56
CA GLU A 71 8.06 -0.45 -1.67
C GLU A 71 8.20 -1.87 -2.21
N PRO A 72 8.29 -2.03 -3.56
CA PRO A 72 8.52 -3.33 -4.18
C PRO A 72 9.86 -3.92 -3.76
N HIS A 73 9.88 -5.22 -3.48
CA HIS A 73 11.10 -5.97 -3.18
C HIS A 73 11.00 -7.41 -3.66
N ASP A 74 12.14 -8.08 -3.76
CA ASP A 74 12.17 -9.48 -4.15
C ASP A 74 11.77 -10.36 -2.98
N THR A 75 10.82 -11.27 -3.22
CA THR A 75 10.26 -12.15 -2.19
C THR A 75 10.51 -13.61 -2.55
N ALA A 76 11.27 -14.31 -1.71
CA ALA A 76 11.50 -15.73 -1.88
C ALA A 76 10.48 -16.58 -1.12
N MET A 77 9.91 -17.59 -1.77
CA MET A 77 8.99 -18.55 -1.18
C MET A 77 9.44 -19.99 -1.45
N LYS A 78 9.18 -20.88 -0.50
CA LYS A 78 9.43 -22.31 -0.63
C LYS A 78 8.12 -23.03 -0.93
N TYR A 79 8.13 -23.95 -1.88
CA TYR A 79 6.99 -24.81 -2.10
C TYR A 79 7.29 -26.24 -1.72
N TYR A 80 6.24 -26.88 -1.21
CA TYR A 80 6.28 -28.26 -0.73
C TYR A 80 5.40 -29.14 -1.61
N GLY A 81 5.69 -30.41 -1.67
CA GLY A 81 4.86 -31.38 -2.35
C GLY A 81 5.13 -32.78 -1.86
N LYS A 82 4.19 -33.68 -2.12
CA LYS A 82 4.32 -35.09 -1.75
C LYS A 82 5.38 -35.78 -2.61
N VAL A 83 6.30 -36.49 -1.99
CA VAL A 83 7.27 -37.39 -2.63
C VAL A 83 6.80 -38.81 -2.38
N GLY A 84 6.72 -39.62 -3.43
CA GLY A 84 6.18 -40.98 -3.35
C GLY A 84 4.70 -41.05 -2.89
N GLY A 85 3.95 -39.95 -2.97
CA GLY A 85 2.56 -39.89 -2.55
C GLY A 85 2.34 -39.82 -1.03
N LEU A 86 3.37 -39.98 -0.22
CA LEU A 86 3.25 -40.17 1.24
C LEU A 86 3.82 -39.01 2.06
N VAL A 87 4.99 -38.50 1.73
CA VAL A 87 5.72 -37.53 2.57
C VAL A 87 5.74 -36.14 1.95
N TRP A 88 5.37 -35.13 2.72
CA TRP A 88 5.51 -33.73 2.33
C TRP A 88 6.96 -33.30 2.48
N MET A 89 7.61 -32.93 1.37
CA MET A 89 8.98 -32.45 1.36
C MET A 89 9.09 -31.14 0.59
N LYS A 90 10.10 -30.34 0.92
CA LYS A 90 10.46 -29.16 0.14
C LYS A 90 10.87 -29.59 -1.27
N LYS A 91 10.15 -29.16 -2.29
CA LYS A 91 10.44 -29.44 -3.70
C LYS A 91 11.30 -28.36 -4.35
N GLY A 92 11.22 -27.13 -3.84
CA GLY A 92 11.99 -26.03 -4.42
C GLY A 92 11.72 -24.70 -3.74
N GLY A 93 12.19 -23.64 -4.35
CA GLY A 93 11.88 -22.27 -4.01
C GLY A 93 11.61 -21.47 -5.27
N LEU A 94 10.90 -20.40 -5.10
CA LEU A 94 10.55 -19.44 -6.13
C LEU A 94 10.90 -18.05 -5.62
N GLU A 95 11.33 -17.19 -6.50
CA GLU A 95 11.61 -15.80 -6.23
C GLU A 95 10.67 -14.93 -7.08
N PHE A 96 9.88 -14.08 -6.42
CA PHE A 96 8.99 -13.13 -7.03
C PHE A 96 9.67 -11.78 -7.02
N LYS A 97 10.03 -11.27 -8.20
CA LYS A 97 10.79 -10.03 -8.36
C LYS A 97 9.87 -8.81 -8.36
N GLY A 98 10.23 -7.82 -7.55
CA GLY A 98 9.58 -6.51 -7.57
C GLY A 98 8.14 -6.50 -7.07
N VAL A 99 7.78 -7.37 -6.12
CA VAL A 99 6.42 -7.40 -5.53
C VAL A 99 6.36 -6.58 -4.24
N PRO A 100 5.26 -5.85 -3.98
CA PRO A 100 5.11 -5.14 -2.70
C PRO A 100 4.92 -6.15 -1.55
N GLY A 101 5.43 -5.83 -0.37
CA GLY A 101 5.22 -6.65 0.83
C GLY A 101 3.76 -6.61 1.31
N VAL A 102 3.11 -5.44 1.17
CA VAL A 102 1.69 -5.20 1.47
C VAL A 102 1.05 -4.56 0.25
N TYR A 103 -0.17 -5.00 -0.07
CA TYR A 103 -0.95 -4.48 -1.19
C TYR A 103 -2.44 -4.46 -0.85
N LEU A 104 -2.96 -3.29 -0.53
CA LEU A 104 -4.37 -3.09 -0.20
C LEU A 104 -4.98 -2.11 -1.19
N VAL A 105 -6.08 -2.49 -1.82
CA VAL A 105 -6.82 -1.65 -2.76
C VAL A 105 -8.26 -1.54 -2.32
N ASN A 106 -8.75 -0.29 -2.26
CA ASN A 106 -10.15 0.03 -1.99
C ASN A 106 -10.70 0.85 -3.15
N THR A 107 -11.91 0.57 -3.58
CA THR A 107 -12.52 1.26 -4.72
C THR A 107 -13.96 1.66 -4.43
N THR A 108 -14.49 2.63 -5.18
CA THR A 108 -15.92 3.02 -5.13
C THR A 108 -16.83 1.99 -5.78
N ALA A 109 -16.35 1.30 -6.83
CA ALA A 109 -17.08 0.25 -7.54
C ALA A 109 -16.10 -0.82 -8.05
N ASP A 110 -16.57 -1.77 -8.84
CA ASP A 110 -15.71 -2.81 -9.42
C ASP A 110 -14.59 -2.19 -10.27
N LEU A 111 -13.34 -2.57 -9.98
CA LEU A 111 -12.16 -2.06 -10.65
C LEU A 111 -12.21 -2.24 -12.17
N SER A 112 -12.79 -3.33 -12.64
CA SER A 112 -12.92 -3.64 -14.07
C SER A 112 -13.97 -2.77 -14.78
N LEU A 113 -14.93 -2.23 -14.04
CA LEU A 113 -15.98 -1.35 -14.57
C LEU A 113 -15.53 0.12 -14.63
N ILE A 114 -14.74 0.55 -13.64
CA ILE A 114 -14.36 1.97 -13.52
C ILE A 114 -13.05 2.31 -14.24
N LEU A 115 -12.19 1.32 -14.53
CA LEU A 115 -10.86 1.56 -15.10
C LEU A 115 -10.54 0.61 -16.25
N SER A 116 -10.01 1.15 -17.35
CA SER A 116 -9.58 0.35 -18.51
C SER A 116 -8.42 -0.59 -18.16
N GLU A 117 -8.23 -1.66 -18.92
CA GLU A 117 -7.13 -2.62 -18.70
C GLU A 117 -5.76 -1.93 -18.82
N THR A 118 -5.59 -1.06 -19.81
CA THR A 118 -4.35 -0.30 -20.01
C THR A 118 -3.98 0.55 -18.81
N GLU A 119 -4.97 1.25 -18.24
CA GLU A 119 -4.76 2.06 -17.04
C GLU A 119 -4.47 1.18 -15.80
N ARG A 120 -5.15 0.03 -15.68
CA ARG A 120 -4.87 -0.93 -14.61
C ARG A 120 -3.43 -1.44 -14.67
N ASP A 121 -2.95 -1.78 -15.85
CA ASP A 121 -1.57 -2.22 -16.07
C ASP A 121 -0.57 -1.09 -15.74
N GLN A 122 -0.85 0.14 -16.19
CA GLN A 122 0.01 1.30 -15.96
C GLN A 122 0.17 1.64 -14.46
N TYR A 123 -0.92 1.59 -13.69
CA TYR A 123 -0.93 1.90 -12.26
C TYR A 123 -0.76 0.65 -11.37
N GLN A 124 -0.55 -0.53 -11.97
CA GLN A 124 -0.46 -1.82 -11.27
C GLN A 124 -1.64 -2.04 -10.33
N LEU A 125 -2.85 -1.92 -10.85
CA LEU A 125 -4.10 -2.08 -10.12
C LEU A 125 -4.74 -3.42 -10.44
N GLY A 126 -4.88 -4.24 -9.40
CA GLY A 126 -5.37 -5.60 -9.50
C GLY A 126 -4.24 -6.64 -9.60
N TYR A 127 -4.58 -7.88 -9.29
CA TYR A 127 -3.60 -8.97 -9.29
C TYR A 127 -3.12 -9.33 -10.70
N ASP A 128 -3.97 -9.16 -11.70
CA ASP A 128 -3.58 -9.42 -13.10
C ASP A 128 -2.51 -8.45 -13.59
N ALA A 129 -2.69 -7.16 -13.32
CA ALA A 129 -1.71 -6.13 -13.66
C ALA A 129 -0.38 -6.35 -12.90
N MET A 130 -0.46 -6.71 -11.62
CA MET A 130 0.71 -7.05 -10.82
C MET A 130 1.42 -8.30 -11.36
N ALA A 131 0.67 -9.34 -11.76
CA ALA A 131 1.24 -10.56 -12.33
C ALA A 131 1.97 -10.32 -13.66
N LYS A 132 1.48 -9.40 -14.49
CA LYS A 132 2.16 -9.00 -15.74
C LYS A 132 3.50 -8.31 -15.47
N ALA A 133 3.57 -7.53 -14.39
CA ALA A 133 4.78 -6.80 -14.00
C ALA A 133 5.80 -7.65 -13.22
N THR A 134 5.37 -8.77 -12.64
CA THR A 134 6.22 -9.62 -11.77
C THR A 134 6.93 -10.69 -12.59
N LYS A 135 8.25 -10.80 -12.41
CA LYS A 135 9.02 -11.95 -12.89
C LYS A 135 9.10 -13.00 -11.79
N ILE A 136 8.86 -14.25 -12.16
CA ILE A 136 8.93 -15.39 -11.25
C ILE A 136 10.08 -16.28 -11.71
N GLU A 137 11.03 -16.53 -10.83
CA GLU A 137 12.20 -17.35 -11.10
C GLU A 137 12.28 -18.52 -10.11
N ASP A 138 12.79 -19.66 -10.58
CA ASP A 138 13.09 -20.79 -9.70
C ASP A 138 14.46 -20.61 -9.01
N ASN A 139 14.86 -21.58 -8.16
CA ASN A 139 16.15 -21.56 -7.46
C ASN A 139 17.39 -21.55 -8.39
N LYS A 140 17.20 -21.78 -9.69
CA LYS A 140 18.26 -21.76 -10.71
C LYS A 140 18.22 -20.50 -11.57
N GLY A 141 17.30 -19.56 -11.25
CA GLY A 141 17.08 -18.34 -12.02
C GLY A 141 16.33 -18.58 -13.34
N LEU A 142 15.66 -19.72 -13.49
CA LEU A 142 14.86 -19.99 -14.68
C LEU A 142 13.44 -19.48 -14.50
N PRO A 143 12.79 -18.95 -15.57
CA PRO A 143 11.40 -18.47 -15.49
C PRO A 143 10.45 -19.57 -15.01
N ALA A 144 9.58 -19.23 -14.08
CA ALA A 144 8.57 -20.12 -13.53
C ALA A 144 7.16 -19.79 -14.06
N GLU A 145 6.25 -20.75 -13.99
CA GLU A 145 4.89 -20.62 -14.50
C GLU A 145 4.06 -19.58 -13.74
N ARG A 146 3.19 -18.84 -14.46
CA ARG A 146 2.28 -17.83 -13.89
C ARG A 146 1.37 -18.35 -12.78
N LYS A 147 0.98 -19.63 -12.81
CA LYS A 147 0.13 -20.23 -11.75
C LYS A 147 0.71 -20.04 -10.34
N TRP A 148 2.04 -19.88 -10.22
CA TRP A 148 2.69 -19.60 -8.94
C TRP A 148 2.39 -18.23 -8.39
N PHE A 149 2.03 -17.27 -9.28
CA PHE A 149 1.59 -15.96 -8.81
C PHE A 149 0.23 -16.04 -8.10
N ASP A 150 -0.68 -16.87 -8.60
CA ASP A 150 -1.99 -17.05 -7.96
C ASP A 150 -1.85 -17.72 -6.59
N GLU A 151 -0.94 -18.67 -6.44
CA GLU A 151 -0.66 -19.27 -5.13
C GLU A 151 0.03 -18.28 -4.18
N PHE A 152 0.91 -17.43 -4.70
CA PHE A 152 1.54 -16.35 -3.96
C PHE A 152 0.50 -15.35 -3.44
N THR A 153 -0.38 -14.86 -4.30
CA THR A 153 -1.42 -13.90 -3.90
C THR A 153 -2.40 -14.49 -2.89
N ARG A 154 -2.84 -15.74 -3.07
CA ARG A 154 -3.67 -16.46 -2.10
C ARG A 154 -2.99 -16.59 -0.73
N PHE A 155 -1.68 -16.86 -0.71
CA PHE A 155 -0.92 -16.90 0.53
C PHE A 155 -0.90 -15.53 1.23
N LYS A 156 -0.62 -14.46 0.47
CA LYS A 156 -0.61 -13.08 0.97
C LYS A 156 -1.98 -12.60 1.43
N GLU A 157 -3.06 -13.05 0.79
CA GLU A 157 -4.44 -12.78 1.22
C GLU A 157 -4.77 -13.48 2.54
N LYS A 158 -4.34 -14.72 2.74
CA LYS A 158 -4.51 -15.43 4.03
C LYS A 158 -3.78 -14.72 5.16
N GLU A 159 -2.65 -14.10 4.87
CA GLU A 159 -1.92 -13.24 5.80
C GLU A 159 -2.57 -11.85 5.97
N MET A 160 -3.66 -11.56 5.25
CA MET A 160 -4.38 -10.27 5.25
C MET A 160 -3.53 -9.06 4.84
N ILE A 161 -2.37 -9.29 4.22
CA ILE A 161 -1.47 -8.23 3.72
C ILE A 161 -1.70 -7.90 2.25
N TYR A 162 -2.43 -8.75 1.52
CA TYR A 162 -2.97 -8.46 0.20
C TYR A 162 -4.50 -8.48 0.28
N LYS A 163 -5.15 -7.45 -0.26
CA LYS A 163 -6.61 -7.38 -0.30
C LYS A 163 -7.09 -6.37 -1.34
N ILE A 164 -8.11 -6.75 -2.11
CA ILE A 164 -8.84 -5.84 -3.00
C ILE A 164 -10.28 -5.80 -2.50
N GLN A 165 -10.75 -4.60 -2.13
CA GLN A 165 -12.09 -4.37 -1.62
C GLN A 165 -12.82 -3.36 -2.49
N GLN A 166 -13.93 -3.78 -3.05
CA GLN A 166 -14.76 -2.97 -3.93
C GLN A 166 -15.94 -2.36 -3.16
N GLY A 167 -16.39 -1.17 -3.56
CA GLY A 167 -17.53 -0.52 -2.95
C GLY A 167 -17.33 -0.06 -1.49
N THR A 168 -16.08 0.12 -1.06
CA THR A 168 -15.77 0.43 0.36
C THR A 168 -15.51 1.92 0.61
N ILE A 169 -15.46 2.73 -0.44
CA ILE A 169 -15.25 4.16 -0.33
C ILE A 169 -16.59 4.87 -0.20
N THR A 170 -16.83 5.49 0.93
CA THR A 170 -18.04 6.28 1.19
C THR A 170 -17.84 7.73 0.77
N ARG A 171 -18.68 8.21 -0.14
CA ARG A 171 -18.70 9.62 -0.57
C ARG A 171 -19.82 10.35 0.14
N ARG A 172 -19.56 11.58 0.55
CA ARG A 172 -20.56 12.49 1.13
C ARG A 172 -20.66 13.75 0.28
N HIS A 173 -21.86 14.07 -0.18
CA HIS A 173 -22.13 15.31 -0.88
C HIS A 173 -22.22 16.46 0.13
N GLY A 174 -21.49 17.53 -0.10
CA GLY A 174 -21.50 18.73 0.73
C GLY A 174 -21.59 19.99 -0.11
N GLU A 175 -22.07 21.09 0.48
CA GLU A 175 -22.18 22.40 -0.20
C GLU A 175 -20.84 22.95 -0.73
N LYS A 176 -19.71 22.52 -0.16
CA LYS A 176 -18.36 22.96 -0.53
C LYS A 176 -17.58 21.94 -1.38
N GLY A 177 -18.24 20.90 -1.89
CA GLY A 177 -17.64 19.83 -2.67
C GLY A 177 -17.90 18.44 -2.04
N ASN A 178 -17.55 17.41 -2.78
CA ASN A 178 -17.67 16.05 -2.29
C ASN A 178 -16.47 15.69 -1.43
N THR A 179 -16.76 15.13 -0.28
CA THR A 179 -15.75 14.54 0.60
C THR A 179 -15.86 13.02 0.56
N PHE A 180 -14.78 12.34 0.82
CA PHE A 180 -14.76 10.88 1.00
C PHE A 180 -14.12 10.52 2.32
N GLU A 181 -14.49 9.35 2.80
CA GLU A 181 -13.92 8.73 3.98
C GLU A 181 -13.72 7.25 3.71
N ILE A 182 -12.52 6.77 3.95
CA ILE A 182 -12.15 5.37 3.80
C ILE A 182 -11.55 4.92 5.12
N VAL A 183 -12.10 3.84 5.69
CA VAL A 183 -11.54 3.21 6.90
C VAL A 183 -10.88 1.91 6.49
N VAL A 184 -9.56 1.83 6.66
CA VAL A 184 -8.77 0.65 6.38
C VAL A 184 -8.33 0.01 7.69
N ASN A 185 -8.68 -1.25 7.89
CA ASN A 185 -8.14 -2.03 8.99
C ASN A 185 -6.74 -2.51 8.61
N TRP A 186 -5.74 -1.89 9.24
CA TRP A 186 -4.34 -2.22 9.00
C TRP A 186 -3.96 -3.55 9.62
N PRO A 187 -3.43 -4.51 8.85
CA PRO A 187 -3.14 -5.85 9.33
C PRO A 187 -1.96 -5.85 10.32
N TYR A 188 -2.06 -6.66 11.36
CA TYR A 188 -1.00 -6.78 12.37
C TYR A 188 0.25 -7.50 11.85
N GLN A 189 0.12 -8.27 10.77
CA GLN A 189 1.23 -8.97 10.10
C GLN A 189 2.10 -8.05 9.24
N ALA A 190 1.60 -6.83 8.93
CA ALA A 190 2.37 -5.90 8.12
C ALA A 190 3.68 -5.52 8.82
N PRO A 191 4.84 -5.67 8.15
CA PRO A 191 6.12 -5.34 8.75
C PRO A 191 6.26 -3.85 9.03
N PRO A 192 7.14 -3.44 9.96
CA PRO A 192 7.48 -2.03 10.13
C PRO A 192 8.13 -1.48 8.86
N GLY A 193 7.81 -0.23 8.51
CA GLY A 193 8.31 0.44 7.32
C GLY A 193 7.44 1.63 6.93
N ILE A 194 7.80 2.26 5.82
CA ILE A 194 7.05 3.35 5.19
C ILE A 194 6.12 2.74 4.15
N TYR A 195 4.90 3.20 4.13
CA TYR A 195 3.85 2.75 3.21
C TYR A 195 3.35 3.92 2.38
N ASN A 196 3.22 3.69 1.09
CA ASN A 196 2.69 4.63 0.13
C ASN A 196 1.18 4.48 0.03
N ILE A 197 0.48 5.59 0.02
CA ILE A 197 -0.95 5.71 -0.26
C ILE A 197 -1.08 6.47 -1.57
N ASP A 198 -1.52 5.80 -2.62
CA ASP A 198 -1.91 6.41 -3.89
C ASP A 198 -3.42 6.50 -3.95
N LEU A 199 -3.95 7.70 -4.09
CA LEU A 199 -5.36 7.95 -4.35
C LEU A 199 -5.52 8.45 -5.78
N LEU A 200 -6.34 7.76 -6.56
CA LEU A 200 -6.60 8.07 -7.96
C LEU A 200 -8.08 8.43 -8.13
N ALA A 201 -8.33 9.52 -8.82
CA ALA A 201 -9.65 9.87 -9.33
C ALA A 201 -9.79 9.34 -10.76
N VAL A 202 -10.88 8.67 -11.02
CA VAL A 202 -11.14 7.99 -12.29
C VAL A 202 -12.43 8.53 -12.90
N ASN A 203 -12.38 8.84 -14.17
CA ASN A 203 -13.55 9.25 -14.94
C ASN A 203 -13.49 8.66 -16.34
N ASN A 204 -14.60 8.08 -16.81
CA ASN A 204 -14.70 7.45 -18.12
C ASN A 204 -13.57 6.44 -18.42
N GLY A 205 -13.24 5.60 -17.46
CA GLY A 205 -12.24 4.54 -17.63
C GLY A 205 -10.78 4.98 -17.60
N LYS A 206 -10.50 6.25 -17.24
CA LYS A 206 -9.14 6.83 -17.20
C LYS A 206 -8.88 7.52 -15.88
N VAL A 207 -7.64 7.50 -15.43
CA VAL A 207 -7.18 8.30 -14.30
C VAL A 207 -7.11 9.76 -14.72
N VAL A 208 -7.90 10.62 -14.06
CA VAL A 208 -7.99 12.06 -14.35
C VAL A 208 -7.21 12.91 -13.36
N ASP A 209 -6.98 12.40 -12.16
CA ASP A 209 -6.14 13.05 -11.14
C ASP A 209 -5.55 12.00 -10.19
N LYS A 210 -4.42 12.32 -9.59
CA LYS A 210 -3.71 11.45 -8.65
C LYS A 210 -3.05 12.27 -7.55
N THR A 211 -3.21 11.83 -6.31
CA THR A 211 -2.44 12.32 -5.17
C THR A 211 -1.81 11.19 -4.40
N ALA A 212 -0.69 11.44 -3.74
CA ALA A 212 0.02 10.44 -2.96
C ALA A 212 0.40 11.02 -1.59
N THR A 213 0.36 10.17 -0.58
CA THR A 213 0.85 10.45 0.76
C THR A 213 1.47 9.21 1.36
N THR A 214 2.10 9.32 2.52
CA THR A 214 2.73 8.19 3.20
C THR A 214 2.37 8.15 4.66
N PHE A 215 2.47 6.97 5.27
CA PHE A 215 2.45 6.79 6.70
C PHE A 215 3.53 5.77 7.10
N GLU A 216 3.89 5.77 8.36
CA GLU A 216 4.95 4.93 8.90
C GLU A 216 4.41 3.95 9.93
N VAL A 217 4.89 2.71 9.87
CA VAL A 217 4.67 1.67 10.89
C VAL A 217 6.01 1.40 11.55
N LYS A 218 6.12 1.66 12.85
CA LYS A 218 7.40 1.54 13.55
C LYS A 218 7.30 0.82 14.89
N ARG A 219 8.33 0.08 15.25
CA ARG A 219 8.47 -0.50 16.58
C ARG A 219 8.75 0.59 17.60
N VAL A 220 8.06 0.54 18.74
CA VAL A 220 8.23 1.51 19.83
C VAL A 220 8.45 0.82 21.19
N GLY A 221 8.94 1.56 22.17
CA GLY A 221 9.13 1.07 23.54
C GLY A 221 10.09 -0.11 23.62
N VAL A 222 9.73 -1.11 24.42
CA VAL A 222 10.58 -2.28 24.69
C VAL A 222 10.91 -3.06 23.40
N ILE A 223 9.98 -3.19 22.47
CA ILE A 223 10.22 -3.88 21.19
C ILE A 223 11.28 -3.15 20.38
N ALA A 224 11.23 -1.83 20.30
CA ALA A 224 12.24 -1.04 19.60
C ALA A 224 13.62 -1.18 20.27
N ALA A 225 13.68 -1.12 21.60
CA ALA A 225 14.93 -1.29 22.34
C ALA A 225 15.55 -2.67 22.13
N LEU A 226 14.76 -3.73 22.22
CA LEU A 226 15.23 -5.10 21.98
C LEU A 226 15.67 -5.32 20.53
N SER A 227 14.90 -4.82 19.56
CA SER A 227 15.26 -4.92 18.15
C SER A 227 16.56 -4.19 17.83
N LYS A 228 16.75 -2.99 18.40
CA LYS A 228 17.98 -2.22 18.24
C LYS A 228 19.18 -2.94 18.89
N MET A 229 19.00 -3.44 20.11
CA MET A 229 20.06 -4.19 20.82
C MET A 229 20.46 -5.46 20.05
N ALA A 230 19.50 -6.19 19.47
CA ALA A 230 19.76 -7.41 18.71
C ALA A 230 20.59 -7.14 17.44
N VAL A 231 20.46 -5.97 16.81
CA VAL A 231 21.20 -5.59 15.60
C VAL A 231 22.52 -4.90 15.94
N ASP A 232 22.48 -3.85 16.81
CA ASP A 232 23.63 -2.98 17.07
C ASP A 232 24.59 -3.59 18.12
N GLN A 233 24.07 -4.44 19.04
CA GLN A 233 24.79 -5.00 20.17
C GLN A 233 24.49 -6.49 20.35
N ALA A 234 24.64 -7.27 19.28
CA ALA A 234 24.24 -8.69 19.23
C ALA A 234 24.89 -9.55 20.36
N ALA A 235 26.13 -9.28 20.72
CA ALA A 235 26.82 -9.98 21.83
C ALA A 235 26.15 -9.71 23.18
N LEU A 236 25.80 -8.44 23.46
CA LEU A 236 25.12 -8.06 24.70
C LEU A 236 23.70 -8.65 24.75
N TYR A 237 22.98 -8.62 23.63
CA TYR A 237 21.68 -9.25 23.48
C TYR A 237 21.74 -10.76 23.77
N GLY A 238 22.76 -11.46 23.26
CA GLY A 238 22.97 -12.89 23.50
C GLY A 238 23.21 -13.19 24.98
N ILE A 239 24.09 -12.43 25.66
CA ILE A 239 24.36 -12.58 27.09
C ILE A 239 23.09 -12.35 27.91
N MET A 240 22.36 -11.27 27.64
CA MET A 240 21.09 -10.97 28.31
C MET A 240 20.06 -12.08 28.15
N SER A 241 19.96 -12.64 26.94
CA SER A 241 19.03 -13.75 26.64
C SER A 241 19.35 -15.00 27.47
N VAL A 242 20.64 -15.35 27.61
CA VAL A 242 21.08 -16.47 28.45
C VAL A 242 20.78 -16.22 29.91
N LEU A 243 21.05 -15.03 30.44
CA LEU A 243 20.76 -14.69 31.84
C LEU A 243 19.26 -14.77 32.14
N ILE A 244 18.41 -14.26 31.25
CA ILE A 244 16.95 -14.35 31.38
C ILE A 244 16.49 -15.82 31.37
N ALA A 245 17.02 -16.64 30.48
CA ALA A 245 16.69 -18.06 30.40
C ALA A 245 17.08 -18.82 31.68
N LEU A 246 18.27 -18.55 32.23
CA LEU A 246 18.73 -19.14 33.48
C LEU A 246 17.87 -18.69 34.68
N ALA A 247 17.53 -17.41 34.75
CA ALA A 247 16.64 -16.89 35.80
C ALA A 247 15.25 -17.51 35.74
N ALA A 248 14.66 -17.58 34.53
CA ALA A 248 13.36 -18.20 34.31
C ALA A 248 13.36 -19.70 34.64
N GLY A 249 14.38 -20.43 34.18
CA GLY A 249 14.56 -21.85 34.48
C GLY A 249 14.71 -22.13 35.98
N SER A 250 15.51 -21.30 36.68
CA SER A 250 15.69 -21.39 38.13
C SER A 250 14.39 -21.10 38.90
N ALA A 251 13.64 -20.08 38.48
CA ALA A 251 12.35 -19.74 39.08
C ALA A 251 11.32 -20.89 38.96
N VAL A 252 11.21 -21.44 37.73
CA VAL A 252 10.34 -22.60 37.45
C VAL A 252 10.78 -23.81 38.30
N GLY A 253 12.10 -24.13 38.33
CA GLY A 253 12.64 -25.21 39.14
C GLY A 253 12.35 -25.05 40.64
N ALA A 254 12.44 -23.84 41.18
CA ALA A 254 12.12 -23.56 42.59
C ALA A 254 10.62 -23.77 42.92
N ILE A 255 9.73 -23.38 41.99
CA ILE A 255 8.29 -23.57 42.14
C ILE A 255 7.93 -25.07 42.21
N PHE A 256 8.49 -25.88 41.30
CA PHE A 256 8.20 -27.31 41.22
C PHE A 256 8.88 -28.09 42.35
N LYS A 257 10.06 -27.66 42.83
CA LYS A 257 10.74 -28.28 43.98
C LYS A 257 9.92 -28.15 45.29
N LYS A 258 9.16 -27.07 45.45
CA LYS A 258 8.31 -26.83 46.61
C LYS A 258 7.01 -27.68 46.59
N GLY A 259 6.59 -28.19 45.43
CA GLY A 259 5.40 -29.05 45.28
C GLY A 259 5.66 -30.56 45.44
N GLY A 260 6.92 -31.01 45.54
CA GLY A 260 7.30 -32.42 45.58
C GLY A 260 7.65 -33.00 46.97
N GLY A 261 7.31 -32.32 48.04
CA GLY A 261 7.62 -32.75 49.41
C GLY A 261 6.41 -33.08 50.27
N SER A 262 5.69 -34.18 49.92
CA SER A 262 4.74 -34.80 50.86
C SER A 262 4.40 -36.22 50.35
N HIS A 263 5.24 -37.16 50.70
CA HIS A 263 4.92 -38.57 50.85
C HIS A 263 5.78 -39.14 51.97
#